data_e016b8adac0c0c6d7d4f9ee17997dad3
#
_entry.id   e016b8adac0c0c6d7d4f9ee17997dad3
#
_cell.length_a   1.000
_cell.length_b   1.000
_cell.length_c   1.000
_cell.angle_alpha   90.00
_cell.angle_beta   90.00
_cell.angle_gamma   90.00
#
_symmetry.space_group_name_H-M   'P 1'
#
loop_
_entity.id
_entity.type
_entity.pdbx_description
1 polymer ?
#
loop_
_entity_poly.entity_id
_entity_poly.type
_entity_poly.pdbx_seq_one_letter_code
_entity_poly.pdbx_strand_id
1 'polypeptide(L)'
;MKDFDEVLICDMESTDKTLDIARQHGCRIVTFPKANHKSAEPARTFAIQSAAYPWVLVVDADEIVTPELREELYRQIALPDGAQGLYIPRINQFMGKPLKCAYPDYQLRFFIREGTEWPPYVHTFPKVNGRLDYLPKQRRELAFVHLANDSVHAIMEKDNRYSDNDVDKKAHKQWGAGALLWRPFWRFFKCYVMEGGWKDGVRGLIYAGLKGVYQFQLVAKMIERRKTKA
;
A
#
# COMPACT_ATOMS: atom_id res chain seq x y z
N MET A 1 -3.22 17.06 -7.46
CA MET A 1 -2.06 17.44 -6.59
C MET A 1 -1.44 18.80 -6.94
N LYS A 2 -2.07 19.61 -7.77
CA LYS A 2 -1.53 20.92 -8.24
C LYS A 2 -1.28 21.94 -7.11
N ASP A 3 -1.94 21.76 -5.95
CA ASP A 3 -1.93 22.75 -4.87
C ASP A 3 -0.94 22.41 -3.75
N PHE A 4 -0.03 21.48 -3.95
CA PHE A 4 1.13 21.24 -3.07
C PHE A 4 2.32 22.12 -3.51
N ASP A 5 3.19 22.46 -2.57
CA ASP A 5 4.37 23.31 -2.84
C ASP A 5 5.34 22.65 -3.85
N GLU A 6 5.42 21.33 -3.84
CA GLU A 6 6.16 20.53 -4.80
C GLU A 6 5.39 19.24 -5.13
N VAL A 7 5.40 18.86 -6.41
CA VAL A 7 5.02 17.51 -6.85
C VAL A 7 6.24 16.88 -7.52
N LEU A 8 6.82 15.89 -6.83
CA LEU A 8 8.01 15.15 -7.28
C LEU A 8 7.60 13.79 -7.82
N ILE A 9 8.00 13.47 -9.04
CA ILE A 9 7.89 12.13 -9.62
C ILE A 9 9.27 11.47 -9.62
N CYS A 10 9.38 10.35 -8.92
CA CYS A 10 10.56 9.49 -9.00
C CYS A 10 10.31 8.41 -10.04
N ASP A 11 10.87 8.60 -11.22
CA ASP A 11 10.72 7.67 -12.33
C ASP A 11 11.77 6.56 -12.28
N MET A 12 11.35 5.35 -12.58
CA MET A 12 12.20 4.17 -12.70
C MET A 12 12.30 3.69 -14.14
N GLU A 13 12.70 4.61 -15.03
CA GLU A 13 12.89 4.36 -16.47
C GLU A 13 11.60 3.89 -17.16
N SER A 14 10.51 4.64 -16.96
CA SER A 14 9.24 4.40 -17.62
C SER A 14 9.35 4.54 -19.14
N THR A 15 8.75 3.63 -19.88
CA THR A 15 8.76 3.58 -21.34
C THR A 15 7.44 4.04 -21.96
N ASP A 16 6.49 4.42 -21.13
CA ASP A 16 5.18 4.91 -21.53
C ASP A 16 5.10 6.45 -21.46
N LYS A 17 3.90 7.01 -21.49
CA LYS A 17 3.66 8.45 -21.44
C LYS A 17 3.81 9.09 -20.06
N THR A 18 4.28 8.36 -19.05
CA THR A 18 4.37 8.84 -17.66
C THR A 18 5.17 10.14 -17.55
N LEU A 19 6.35 10.21 -18.16
CA LEU A 19 7.20 11.41 -18.11
C LEU A 19 6.60 12.60 -18.84
N ASP A 20 5.93 12.37 -19.96
CA ASP A 20 5.29 13.44 -20.72
C ASP A 20 4.12 14.03 -19.95
N ILE A 21 3.32 13.20 -19.32
CA ILE A 21 2.22 13.63 -18.45
C ILE A 21 2.78 14.41 -17.25
N ALA A 22 3.83 13.91 -16.61
CA ALA A 22 4.47 14.59 -15.49
C ALA A 22 4.95 16.00 -15.87
N ARG A 23 5.61 16.16 -17.03
CA ARG A 23 6.08 17.46 -17.55
C ARG A 23 4.91 18.40 -17.84
N GLN A 24 3.84 17.90 -18.47
CA GLN A 24 2.63 18.69 -18.76
C GLN A 24 1.97 19.25 -17.50
N HIS A 25 2.09 18.53 -16.38
CA HIS A 25 1.58 18.97 -15.08
C HIS A 25 2.58 19.76 -14.23
N GLY A 26 3.75 20.10 -14.78
CA GLY A 26 4.78 20.88 -14.08
C GLY A 26 5.42 20.13 -12.90
N CYS A 27 5.38 18.79 -12.91
CA CYS A 27 6.02 18.00 -11.87
C CYS A 27 7.55 18.04 -12.01
N ARG A 28 8.24 18.11 -10.89
CA ARG A 28 9.68 17.86 -10.85
C ARG A 28 9.94 16.37 -11.01
N ILE A 29 10.87 16.01 -11.88
CA ILE A 29 11.18 14.62 -12.18
C ILE A 29 12.59 14.30 -11.71
N VAL A 30 12.76 13.19 -10.99
CA VAL A 30 14.05 12.58 -10.69
C VAL A 30 14.01 11.12 -11.17
N THR A 31 15.14 10.61 -11.63
CA THR A 31 15.22 9.25 -12.15
C THR A 31 16.02 8.37 -11.20
N PHE A 32 15.47 7.21 -10.87
CA PHE A 32 16.16 6.16 -10.16
C PHE A 32 16.35 4.96 -11.11
N PRO A 33 17.57 4.42 -11.26
CA PRO A 33 17.81 3.30 -12.18
C PRO A 33 16.94 2.10 -11.83
N LYS A 34 16.19 1.58 -12.82
CA LYS A 34 15.35 0.42 -12.63
C LYS A 34 16.17 -0.84 -12.37
N ALA A 35 17.31 -0.98 -13.04
CA ALA A 35 18.18 -2.15 -12.92
C ALA A 35 17.34 -3.46 -12.91
N ASN A 36 17.58 -4.35 -11.93
CA ASN A 36 16.80 -5.59 -11.75
C ASN A 36 15.67 -5.46 -10.71
N HIS A 37 15.30 -4.24 -10.32
CA HIS A 37 14.25 -4.01 -9.33
C HIS A 37 12.86 -4.30 -9.93
N LYS A 38 12.10 -5.11 -9.21
CA LYS A 38 10.72 -5.51 -9.60
C LYS A 38 9.64 -4.65 -8.95
N SER A 39 10.03 -3.70 -8.09
CA SER A 39 9.13 -2.87 -7.31
C SER A 39 9.72 -1.50 -7.04
N ALA A 40 8.90 -0.54 -6.58
CA ALA A 40 9.30 0.84 -6.33
C ALA A 40 10.03 1.05 -4.98
N GLU A 41 10.01 0.07 -4.08
CA GLU A 41 10.56 0.22 -2.73
C GLU A 41 12.03 0.68 -2.70
N PRO A 42 12.93 0.17 -3.54
CA PRO A 42 14.33 0.63 -3.57
C PRO A 42 14.48 2.11 -3.90
N ALA A 43 13.57 2.68 -4.68
CA ALA A 43 13.61 4.10 -5.08
C ALA A 43 13.01 5.03 -4.01
N ARG A 44 12.26 4.52 -3.02
CA ARG A 44 11.51 5.36 -2.08
C ARG A 44 12.39 6.28 -1.24
N THR A 45 13.48 5.77 -0.66
CA THR A 45 14.41 6.61 0.11
C THR A 45 15.04 7.69 -0.77
N PHE A 46 15.46 7.35 -1.98
CA PHE A 46 16.00 8.32 -2.94
C PHE A 46 14.96 9.40 -3.28
N ALA A 47 13.71 9.01 -3.55
CA ALA A 47 12.62 9.94 -3.83
C ALA A 47 12.37 10.90 -2.64
N ILE A 48 12.29 10.36 -1.43
CA ILE A 48 12.10 11.15 -0.20
C ILE A 48 13.22 12.15 -0.03
N GLN A 49 14.48 11.73 -0.14
CA GLN A 49 15.64 12.61 0.03
C GLN A 49 15.80 13.63 -1.09
N SER A 50 15.22 13.37 -2.27
CA SER A 50 15.20 14.30 -3.39
C SER A 50 14.18 15.43 -3.23
N ALA A 51 13.20 15.34 -2.33
CA ALA A 51 12.20 16.38 -2.11
C ALA A 51 12.84 17.67 -1.60
N ALA A 52 12.34 18.83 -2.02
CA ALA A 52 12.89 20.14 -1.65
C ALA A 52 12.43 20.59 -0.25
N TYR A 53 11.26 20.14 0.20
CA TYR A 53 10.64 20.59 1.44
C TYR A 53 10.87 19.62 2.60
N PRO A 54 10.77 20.10 3.87
CA PRO A 54 11.03 19.26 5.04
C PRO A 54 9.93 18.21 5.29
N TRP A 55 8.70 18.43 4.84
CA TRP A 55 7.61 17.47 4.95
C TRP A 55 7.33 16.78 3.62
N VAL A 56 7.12 15.49 3.66
CA VAL A 56 6.88 14.66 2.48
C VAL A 56 5.60 13.86 2.65
N LEU A 57 4.74 13.92 1.63
CA LEU A 57 3.61 13.03 1.43
C LEU A 57 3.95 12.03 0.31
N VAL A 58 4.08 10.76 0.66
CA VAL A 58 4.28 9.70 -0.35
C VAL A 58 2.92 9.21 -0.83
N VAL A 59 2.70 9.28 -2.15
CA VAL A 59 1.44 8.88 -2.80
C VAL A 59 1.76 7.88 -3.90
N ASP A 60 1.09 6.74 -3.91
CA ASP A 60 1.20 5.77 -4.99
C ASP A 60 0.33 6.21 -6.18
N ALA A 61 0.67 5.79 -7.39
CA ALA A 61 0.02 6.25 -8.64
C ALA A 61 -1.49 5.89 -8.73
N ASP A 62 -1.93 4.95 -7.91
CA ASP A 62 -3.31 4.48 -7.79
C ASP A 62 -4.05 5.05 -6.56
N GLU A 63 -3.47 6.08 -5.92
CA GLU A 63 -4.06 6.75 -4.77
C GLU A 63 -4.48 8.18 -5.11
N ILE A 64 -5.63 8.60 -4.58
CA ILE A 64 -6.15 9.98 -4.70
C ILE A 64 -6.07 10.65 -3.33
N VAL A 65 -5.52 11.87 -3.35
CA VAL A 65 -5.49 12.79 -2.20
C VAL A 65 -6.70 13.71 -2.31
N THR A 66 -7.54 13.74 -1.28
CA THR A 66 -8.70 14.65 -1.22
C THR A 66 -8.25 16.07 -0.84
N PRO A 67 -9.01 17.13 -1.21
CA PRO A 67 -8.73 18.48 -0.75
C PRO A 67 -8.71 18.57 0.79
N GLU A 68 -9.64 17.90 1.46
CA GLU A 68 -9.76 17.88 2.92
C GLU A 68 -8.55 17.22 3.59
N LEU A 69 -8.02 16.15 3.00
CA LEU A 69 -6.77 15.54 3.47
C LEU A 69 -5.62 16.54 3.34
N ARG A 70 -5.48 17.19 2.19
CA ARG A 70 -4.43 18.17 1.97
C ARG A 70 -4.49 19.30 3.03
N GLU A 71 -5.65 19.91 3.23
CA GLU A 71 -5.84 20.97 4.23
C GLU A 71 -5.46 20.49 5.63
N GLU A 72 -5.87 19.29 6.00
CA GLU A 72 -5.53 18.70 7.29
C GLU A 72 -4.01 18.50 7.45
N LEU A 73 -3.30 18.06 6.41
CA LEU A 73 -1.84 17.89 6.47
C LEU A 73 -1.13 19.22 6.71
N TYR A 74 -1.54 20.30 6.02
CA TYR A 74 -0.99 21.64 6.28
C TYR A 74 -1.31 22.15 7.70
N ARG A 75 -2.50 21.86 8.20
CA ARG A 75 -2.85 22.15 9.59
C ARG A 75 -1.96 21.41 10.58
N GLN A 76 -1.63 20.14 10.31
CA GLN A 76 -0.75 19.33 11.18
C GLN A 76 0.69 19.86 11.20
N ILE A 77 1.21 20.35 10.08
CA ILE A 77 2.54 21.01 10.02
C ILE A 77 2.60 22.24 10.93
N ALA A 78 1.51 22.98 11.03
CA ALA A 78 1.45 24.22 11.80
C ALA A 78 1.31 24.01 13.32
N LEU A 79 1.13 22.78 13.80
CA LEU A 79 1.02 22.49 15.23
C LEU A 79 2.40 22.56 15.92
N PRO A 80 2.58 23.36 16.99
CA PRO A 80 3.88 23.50 17.66
C PRO A 80 4.46 22.18 18.17
N ASP A 81 3.59 21.31 18.70
CA ASP A 81 3.96 19.99 19.22
C ASP A 81 3.38 18.87 18.34
N GLY A 82 3.37 19.07 17.02
CA GLY A 82 2.85 18.10 16.05
C GLY A 82 3.65 16.80 16.03
N ALA A 83 3.04 15.72 15.55
CA ALA A 83 3.72 14.46 15.29
C ALA A 83 4.69 14.62 14.10
N GLN A 84 5.80 13.87 14.10
CA GLN A 84 6.79 13.86 13.03
C GLN A 84 6.39 12.93 11.87
N GLY A 85 5.33 12.15 12.05
CA GLY A 85 4.74 11.37 10.98
C GLY A 85 3.30 10.99 11.29
N LEU A 86 2.51 10.81 10.22
CA LEU A 86 1.08 10.52 10.31
C LEU A 86 0.72 9.25 9.56
N TYR A 87 0.01 8.38 10.26
CA TYR A 87 -0.71 7.28 9.64
C TYR A 87 -2.03 7.80 9.06
N ILE A 88 -2.14 7.72 7.73
CA ILE A 88 -3.32 8.16 6.99
C ILE A 88 -4.17 6.93 6.69
N PRO A 89 -5.48 6.95 7.00
CA PRO A 89 -6.37 5.85 6.63
C PRO A 89 -6.54 5.79 5.11
N ARG A 90 -6.79 4.59 4.56
CA ARG A 90 -6.97 4.38 3.14
C ARG A 90 -8.27 3.64 2.87
N ILE A 91 -9.07 4.17 1.95
CA ILE A 91 -10.32 3.59 1.47
C ILE A 91 -10.01 2.78 0.22
N ASN A 92 -10.03 1.46 0.34
CA ASN A 92 -9.84 0.57 -0.80
C ASN A 92 -11.13 0.44 -1.60
N GLN A 93 -11.06 0.67 -2.92
CA GLN A 93 -12.16 0.43 -3.85
C GLN A 93 -12.16 -1.04 -4.27
N PHE A 94 -13.35 -1.59 -4.50
CA PHE A 94 -13.54 -2.89 -5.12
C PHE A 94 -14.89 -2.95 -5.83
N MET A 95 -14.88 -3.30 -7.11
CA MET A 95 -16.07 -3.32 -7.98
C MET A 95 -16.82 -1.98 -7.92
N GLY A 96 -16.09 -0.87 -8.11
CA GLY A 96 -16.60 0.50 -8.18
C GLY A 96 -17.10 1.10 -6.88
N LYS A 97 -16.88 0.47 -5.71
CA LYS A 97 -17.35 1.00 -4.43
C LYS A 97 -16.36 0.74 -3.30
N PRO A 98 -16.31 1.62 -2.27
CA PRO A 98 -15.50 1.40 -1.09
C PRO A 98 -15.82 0.09 -0.38
N LEU A 99 -14.77 -0.60 0.08
CA LEU A 99 -14.90 -1.76 0.98
C LEU A 99 -14.88 -1.30 2.44
N LYS A 100 -15.89 -1.68 3.20
CA LYS A 100 -15.98 -1.40 4.64
C LYS A 100 -15.04 -2.30 5.43
N CYS A 101 -14.97 -3.58 5.07
CA CYS A 101 -14.13 -4.58 5.75
C CYS A 101 -12.61 -4.34 5.59
N ALA A 102 -12.20 -3.54 4.61
CA ALA A 102 -10.82 -3.18 4.38
C ALA A 102 -10.48 -1.77 4.92
N TYR A 103 -11.35 -1.18 5.76
CA TYR A 103 -11.15 0.13 6.33
C TYR A 103 -11.12 0.07 7.87
N PRO A 104 -10.22 0.83 8.55
CA PRO A 104 -9.14 1.65 8.00
C PRO A 104 -7.93 0.81 7.64
N ASP A 105 -7.35 1.08 6.49
CA ASP A 105 -6.08 0.52 6.05
C ASP A 105 -5.00 1.60 6.23
N TYR A 106 -4.47 1.74 7.44
CA TYR A 106 -3.56 2.82 7.79
C TYR A 106 -2.20 2.68 7.09
N GLN A 107 -1.76 3.80 6.48
CA GLN A 107 -0.49 3.93 5.80
C GLN A 107 0.33 5.07 6.41
N LEU A 108 1.58 4.83 6.82
CA LEU A 108 2.50 5.89 7.22
C LEU A 108 3.06 6.54 5.95
N ARG A 109 2.47 7.67 5.56
CA ARG A 109 2.74 8.32 4.27
C ARG A 109 3.11 9.79 4.35
N PHE A 110 2.84 10.44 5.47
CA PHE A 110 3.18 11.84 5.70
C PHE A 110 4.15 11.95 6.86
N PHE A 111 5.32 12.56 6.65
CA PHE A 111 6.38 12.60 7.65
C PHE A 111 7.47 13.63 7.34
N ILE A 112 8.28 13.93 8.34
CA ILE A 112 9.48 14.75 8.18
C ILE A 112 10.51 13.94 7.36
N ARG A 113 11.06 14.59 6.32
CA ARG A 113 12.05 14.02 5.41
C ARG A 113 13.35 13.65 6.12
N GLU A 114 13.83 14.55 6.99
CA GLU A 114 15.13 14.41 7.64
C GLU A 114 15.19 13.17 8.53
N GLY A 115 16.20 12.35 8.34
CA GLY A 115 16.39 11.11 9.07
C GLY A 115 15.40 10.00 8.73
N THR A 116 14.50 10.21 7.74
CA THR A 116 13.55 9.18 7.31
C THR A 116 14.17 8.29 6.25
N GLU A 117 14.10 6.97 6.50
CA GLU A 117 14.53 5.92 5.58
C GLU A 117 13.38 4.95 5.30
N TRP A 118 13.20 4.58 4.04
CA TRP A 118 12.25 3.54 3.65
C TRP A 118 13.00 2.26 3.29
N PRO A 119 12.79 1.15 4.04
CA PRO A 119 13.44 -0.11 3.73
C PRO A 119 13.10 -0.58 2.30
N PRO A 120 14.06 -1.12 1.53
CA PRO A 120 13.88 -1.49 0.12
C PRO A 120 13.09 -2.79 -0.07
N TYR A 121 12.17 -3.11 0.83
CA TYR A 121 11.38 -4.33 0.83
C TYR A 121 9.89 -4.01 0.78
N VAL A 122 9.12 -4.79 0.02
CA VAL A 122 7.65 -4.69 -0.01
C VAL A 122 7.03 -4.93 1.37
N HIS A 123 5.90 -4.29 1.64
CA HIS A 123 5.18 -4.36 2.93
C HIS A 123 5.98 -3.83 4.13
N THR A 124 6.81 -2.82 3.92
CA THR A 124 7.48 -2.09 4.99
C THR A 124 6.93 -0.67 5.10
N PHE A 125 7.07 -0.10 6.29
CA PHE A 125 6.83 1.32 6.54
C PHE A 125 8.15 2.08 6.62
N PRO A 126 8.16 3.39 6.36
CA PRO A 126 9.33 4.22 6.59
C PRO A 126 9.69 4.24 8.08
N LYS A 127 10.97 4.31 8.35
CA LYS A 127 11.50 4.58 9.70
C LYS A 127 11.59 6.09 9.84
N VAL A 128 10.73 6.64 10.67
CA VAL A 128 10.64 8.08 10.94
C VAL A 128 11.08 8.32 12.39
N ASN A 129 11.92 9.31 12.60
CA ASN A 129 12.35 9.70 13.94
C ASN A 129 11.30 10.60 14.58
N GLY A 130 10.92 10.29 15.84
CA GLY A 130 10.00 11.10 16.62
C GLY A 130 8.61 10.48 16.79
N ARG A 131 7.66 11.31 17.23
CA ARG A 131 6.30 10.87 17.53
C ARG A 131 5.52 10.64 16.23
N LEU A 132 4.85 9.49 16.17
CA LEU A 132 3.91 9.14 15.10
C LEU A 132 2.48 9.20 15.62
N ASP A 133 1.56 9.68 14.81
CA ASP A 133 0.14 9.80 15.16
C ASP A 133 -0.75 9.27 14.04
N TYR A 134 -2.04 9.17 14.32
CA TYR A 134 -3.04 8.61 13.40
C TYR A 134 -4.09 9.66 13.08
N LEU A 135 -4.37 9.87 11.80
CA LEU A 135 -5.57 10.60 11.43
C LEU A 135 -6.83 9.81 11.83
N PRO A 136 -7.88 10.49 12.33
CA PRO A 136 -9.05 9.83 12.86
C PRO A 136 -9.84 9.10 11.76
N LYS A 137 -10.02 7.78 11.91
CA LYS A 137 -10.77 6.96 10.94
C LYS A 137 -12.24 7.37 10.76
N GLN A 138 -12.80 8.10 11.71
CA GLN A 138 -14.17 8.61 11.64
C GLN A 138 -14.32 9.70 10.57
N ARG A 139 -13.24 10.47 10.32
CA ARG A 139 -13.17 11.49 9.29
C ARG A 139 -12.70 10.87 7.97
N ARG A 140 -13.63 10.20 7.30
CA ARG A 140 -13.34 9.45 6.05
C ARG A 140 -12.86 10.34 4.89
N GLU A 141 -13.19 11.61 4.93
CA GLU A 141 -12.71 12.63 3.98
C GLU A 141 -11.19 12.85 4.08
N LEU A 142 -10.57 12.46 5.20
CA LEU A 142 -9.12 12.52 5.41
C LEU A 142 -8.40 11.23 4.97
N ALA A 143 -9.06 10.34 4.26
CA ALA A 143 -8.47 9.09 3.80
C ALA A 143 -7.99 9.20 2.35
N PHE A 144 -6.92 8.47 2.02
CA PHE A 144 -6.62 8.18 0.62
C PHE A 144 -7.74 7.36 -0.01
N VAL A 145 -8.07 7.65 -1.26
CA VAL A 145 -8.91 6.77 -2.08
C VAL A 145 -7.99 5.93 -2.97
N HIS A 146 -8.00 4.62 -2.76
CA HIS A 146 -7.13 3.68 -3.46
C HIS A 146 -7.92 2.93 -4.52
N LEU A 147 -7.54 3.11 -5.77
CA LEU A 147 -8.23 2.62 -6.96
C LEU A 147 -7.72 1.24 -7.42
N ALA A 148 -6.53 0.82 -6.99
CA ALA A 148 -6.03 -0.50 -7.31
C ALA A 148 -6.91 -1.60 -6.69
N ASN A 149 -7.02 -2.73 -7.35
CA ASN A 149 -7.83 -3.88 -6.95
C ASN A 149 -9.34 -3.70 -7.21
N ASP A 150 -9.73 -2.89 -8.19
CA ASP A 150 -11.15 -2.69 -8.50
C ASP A 150 -11.82 -3.88 -9.21
N SER A 151 -11.07 -4.91 -9.58
CA SER A 151 -11.60 -6.13 -10.19
C SER A 151 -11.05 -7.41 -9.56
N VAL A 152 -11.80 -8.50 -9.72
CA VAL A 152 -11.36 -9.86 -9.32
C VAL A 152 -10.07 -10.23 -10.06
N HIS A 153 -9.99 -9.94 -11.36
CA HIS A 153 -8.81 -10.22 -12.17
C HIS A 153 -7.55 -9.52 -11.62
N ALA A 154 -7.64 -8.21 -11.36
CA ALA A 154 -6.51 -7.43 -10.84
C ALA A 154 -6.03 -7.94 -9.47
N ILE A 155 -6.97 -8.31 -8.57
CA ILE A 155 -6.63 -8.89 -7.28
C ILE A 155 -5.92 -10.24 -7.45
N MET A 156 -6.46 -11.13 -8.28
CA MET A 156 -5.88 -12.47 -8.46
C MET A 156 -4.48 -12.42 -9.08
N GLU A 157 -4.27 -11.55 -10.08
CA GLU A 157 -2.96 -11.34 -10.68
C GLU A 157 -1.94 -10.80 -9.68
N LYS A 158 -2.32 -9.79 -8.92
CA LYS A 158 -1.51 -9.19 -7.86
C LYS A 158 -1.19 -10.21 -6.76
N ASP A 159 -2.20 -10.93 -6.29
CA ASP A 159 -2.06 -11.93 -5.24
C ASP A 159 -1.17 -13.10 -5.69
N ASN A 160 -1.21 -13.49 -6.97
CA ASN A 160 -0.31 -14.49 -7.50
C ASN A 160 1.16 -14.03 -7.42
N ARG A 161 1.47 -12.80 -7.87
CA ARG A 161 2.83 -12.23 -7.75
C ARG A 161 3.28 -12.06 -6.30
N TYR A 162 2.39 -11.62 -5.43
CA TYR A 162 2.71 -11.40 -4.01
C TYR A 162 2.93 -12.71 -3.26
N SER A 163 2.18 -13.76 -3.61
CA SER A 163 2.40 -15.07 -3.01
C SER A 163 3.78 -15.64 -3.33
N ASP A 164 4.36 -15.37 -4.52
CA ASP A 164 5.71 -15.78 -4.85
C ASP A 164 6.75 -15.12 -3.92
N ASN A 165 6.64 -13.81 -3.72
CA ASN A 165 7.50 -13.06 -2.81
C ASN A 165 7.34 -13.53 -1.35
N ASP A 166 6.11 -13.84 -0.94
CA ASP A 166 5.78 -14.28 0.42
C ASP A 166 6.30 -15.69 0.72
N VAL A 167 6.40 -16.57 -0.29
CA VAL A 167 7.03 -17.90 -0.15
C VAL A 167 8.49 -17.76 0.29
N ASP A 168 9.24 -16.81 -0.29
CA ASP A 168 10.62 -16.57 0.12
C ASP A 168 10.73 -16.07 1.56
N LYS A 169 9.92 -15.07 1.91
CA LYS A 169 9.90 -14.49 3.26
C LYS A 169 9.50 -15.49 4.35
N LYS A 170 8.61 -16.43 4.00
CA LYS A 170 8.04 -17.41 4.94
C LYS A 170 8.66 -18.81 4.81
N ALA A 171 9.78 -18.95 4.10
CA ALA A 171 10.46 -20.22 3.87
C ALA A 171 10.80 -20.99 5.16
N HIS A 172 10.98 -20.27 6.28
CA HIS A 172 11.20 -20.86 7.60
C HIS A 172 9.97 -21.58 8.19
N LYS A 173 8.76 -21.34 7.64
CA LYS A 173 7.52 -21.94 8.14
C LYS A 173 7.24 -23.25 7.43
N GLN A 174 7.02 -24.31 8.22
CA GLN A 174 6.72 -25.64 7.69
C GLN A 174 5.22 -25.94 7.84
N TRP A 175 4.42 -25.47 6.88
CA TRP A 175 2.99 -25.80 6.85
C TRP A 175 2.74 -27.14 6.18
N GLY A 176 1.98 -28.02 6.86
CA GLY A 176 1.55 -29.30 6.33
C GLY A 176 0.28 -29.20 5.46
N ALA A 177 -0.18 -30.34 4.93
CA ALA A 177 -1.35 -30.40 4.06
C ALA A 177 -2.65 -29.84 4.73
N GLY A 178 -2.83 -30.00 6.03
CA GLY A 178 -3.96 -29.43 6.75
C GLY A 178 -4.07 -27.90 6.63
N ALA A 179 -2.93 -27.21 6.44
CA ALA A 179 -2.92 -25.77 6.26
C ALA A 179 -3.59 -25.32 4.94
N LEU A 180 -3.69 -26.19 3.93
CA LEU A 180 -4.41 -25.94 2.68
C LEU A 180 -5.91 -25.69 2.89
N LEU A 181 -6.49 -26.29 3.93
CA LEU A 181 -7.91 -26.13 4.26
C LEU A 181 -8.12 -25.08 5.35
N TRP A 182 -7.39 -25.22 6.47
CA TRP A 182 -7.59 -24.37 7.63
C TRP A 182 -7.30 -22.89 7.36
N ARG A 183 -6.17 -22.55 6.72
CA ARG A 183 -5.77 -21.15 6.53
C ARG A 183 -6.69 -20.37 5.59
N PRO A 184 -7.12 -20.91 4.43
CA PRO A 184 -8.10 -20.26 3.57
C PRO A 184 -9.42 -20.01 4.31
N PHE A 185 -9.93 -21.04 5.00
CA PHE A 185 -11.17 -20.95 5.76
C PHE A 185 -11.09 -19.88 6.86
N TRP A 186 -10.01 -19.89 7.67
CA TRP A 186 -9.81 -18.91 8.72
C TRP A 186 -9.70 -17.48 8.16
N ARG A 187 -8.97 -17.29 7.07
CA ARG A 187 -8.83 -15.96 6.47
C ARG A 187 -10.14 -15.46 5.87
N PHE A 188 -10.90 -16.32 5.22
CA PHE A 188 -12.25 -16.02 4.77
C PHE A 188 -13.15 -15.63 5.96
N PHE A 189 -13.22 -16.46 6.98
CA PHE A 189 -14.04 -16.22 8.18
C PHE A 189 -13.65 -14.88 8.85
N LYS A 190 -12.37 -14.65 9.05
CA LYS A 190 -11.87 -13.43 9.64
C LYS A 190 -12.32 -12.20 8.82
N CYS A 191 -12.13 -12.21 7.51
CA CYS A 191 -12.49 -11.10 6.65
C CYS A 191 -14.01 -10.89 6.59
N TYR A 192 -14.77 -11.96 6.37
CA TYR A 192 -16.21 -11.87 6.18
C TYR A 192 -16.96 -11.57 7.47
N VAL A 193 -16.62 -12.25 8.56
CA VAL A 193 -17.34 -12.15 9.84
C VAL A 193 -16.69 -11.09 10.74
N MET A 194 -15.41 -11.25 11.10
CA MET A 194 -14.78 -10.41 12.12
C MET A 194 -14.45 -9.00 11.62
N GLU A 195 -13.98 -8.84 10.37
CA GLU A 195 -13.69 -7.56 9.74
C GLU A 195 -14.96 -6.93 9.12
N GLY A 196 -16.11 -7.62 9.18
CA GLY A 196 -17.40 -7.09 8.75
C GLY A 196 -17.64 -7.10 7.25
N GLY A 197 -17.02 -8.03 6.49
CA GLY A 197 -17.22 -8.19 5.05
C GLY A 197 -18.69 -8.41 4.66
N TRP A 198 -19.49 -9.01 5.53
CA TRP A 198 -20.94 -9.16 5.32
C TRP A 198 -21.67 -7.83 5.12
N LYS A 199 -21.13 -6.71 5.67
CA LYS A 199 -21.69 -5.35 5.50
C LYS A 199 -21.48 -4.79 4.08
N ASP A 200 -20.61 -5.41 3.30
CA ASP A 200 -20.35 -5.06 1.90
C ASP A 200 -21.17 -5.94 0.92
N GLY A 201 -22.06 -6.79 1.44
CA GLY A 201 -22.93 -7.69 0.65
C GLY A 201 -22.13 -8.68 -0.18
N VAL A 202 -22.58 -8.95 -1.42
CA VAL A 202 -21.91 -9.90 -2.32
C VAL A 202 -20.46 -9.53 -2.61
N ARG A 203 -20.12 -8.23 -2.69
CA ARG A 203 -18.75 -7.77 -2.89
C ARG A 203 -17.83 -8.17 -1.75
N GLY A 204 -18.31 -8.03 -0.51
CA GLY A 204 -17.57 -8.46 0.67
C GLY A 204 -17.40 -9.98 0.73
N LEU A 205 -18.40 -10.75 0.28
CA LEU A 205 -18.30 -12.21 0.15
C LEU A 205 -17.21 -12.60 -0.85
N ILE A 206 -17.22 -11.98 -2.05
CA ILE A 206 -16.22 -12.21 -3.10
C ILE A 206 -14.83 -11.84 -2.57
N TYR A 207 -14.70 -10.65 -1.97
CA TYR A 207 -13.40 -10.19 -1.44
C TYR A 207 -12.85 -11.11 -0.35
N ALA A 208 -13.69 -11.56 0.58
CA ALA A 208 -13.29 -12.52 1.60
C ALA A 208 -12.88 -13.87 0.99
N GLY A 209 -13.58 -14.32 -0.05
CA GLY A 209 -13.22 -15.51 -0.83
C GLY A 209 -11.83 -15.37 -1.46
N LEU A 210 -11.54 -14.24 -2.11
CA LEU A 210 -10.22 -13.96 -2.69
C LEU A 210 -9.11 -13.96 -1.62
N LYS A 211 -9.36 -13.43 -0.42
CA LYS A 211 -8.41 -13.53 0.70
C LYS A 211 -8.16 -14.97 1.15
N GLY A 212 -9.17 -15.82 1.07
CA GLY A 212 -9.00 -17.27 1.27
C GLY A 212 -8.16 -17.92 0.18
N VAL A 213 -8.47 -17.62 -1.10
CA VAL A 213 -7.71 -18.11 -2.27
C VAL A 213 -6.23 -17.74 -2.18
N TYR A 214 -5.92 -16.50 -1.79
CA TYR A 214 -4.53 -16.08 -1.55
C TYR A 214 -3.81 -16.98 -0.54
N GLN A 215 -4.47 -17.33 0.57
CA GLN A 215 -3.87 -18.22 1.58
C GLN A 215 -3.66 -19.63 1.06
N PHE A 216 -4.58 -20.13 0.24
CA PHE A 216 -4.44 -21.43 -0.43
C PHE A 216 -3.22 -21.42 -1.35
N GLN A 217 -3.13 -20.44 -2.26
CA GLN A 217 -2.00 -20.30 -3.19
C GLN A 217 -0.66 -20.22 -2.46
N LEU A 218 -0.58 -19.43 -1.40
CA LEU A 218 0.65 -19.28 -0.61
C LEU A 218 1.09 -20.60 0.01
N VAL A 219 0.16 -21.35 0.64
CA VAL A 219 0.48 -22.65 1.25
C VAL A 219 0.86 -23.68 0.18
N ALA A 220 0.11 -23.72 -0.92
CA ALA A 220 0.39 -24.64 -2.04
C ALA A 220 1.79 -24.42 -2.61
N LYS A 221 2.15 -23.19 -2.94
CA LYS A 221 3.48 -22.81 -3.44
C LYS A 221 4.60 -23.13 -2.42
N MET A 222 4.35 -22.98 -1.13
CA MET A 222 5.32 -23.36 -0.09
C MET A 222 5.54 -24.88 -0.01
N ILE A 223 4.47 -25.67 -0.18
CA ILE A 223 4.57 -27.15 -0.23
C ILE A 223 5.29 -27.59 -1.51
N GLU A 224 4.92 -27.04 -2.66
CA GLU A 224 5.53 -27.30 -3.96
C GLU A 224 7.05 -27.08 -3.89
N ARG A 225 7.47 -25.89 -3.45
CA ARG A 225 8.90 -25.54 -3.33
C ARG A 225 9.70 -26.50 -2.45
N ARG A 226 9.09 -27.03 -1.38
CA ARG A 226 9.77 -28.03 -0.52
C ARG A 226 9.95 -29.36 -1.22
N LYS A 227 8.93 -29.80 -1.97
CA LYS A 227 9.01 -31.08 -2.73
C LYS A 227 9.99 -31.02 -3.90
N THR A 228 10.17 -29.85 -4.50
CA THR A 228 11.11 -29.64 -5.62
C THR A 228 12.58 -29.55 -5.14
N LYS A 229 12.80 -29.26 -3.85
CA LYS A 229 14.15 -29.16 -3.25
C LYS A 229 14.58 -30.43 -2.49
N ALA A 230 13.69 -31.38 -2.30
CA ALA A 230 13.95 -32.70 -1.71
C ALA A 230 14.23 -33.73 -2.78
#